data_9150c8e97e0a964cc60170db675d2110
#
_entry.id   9150c8e97e0a964cc60170db675d2110
#
_cell.length_a   1.000
_cell.length_b   1.000
_cell.length_c   1.000
_cell.angle_alpha   90.00
_cell.angle_beta   90.00
_cell.angle_gamma   90.00
#
_symmetry.space_group_name_H-M   'P 1'
#
loop_
_entity.id
_entity.type
_entity.pdbx_description
1 polymer ?
#
loop_
_entity_poly.entity_id
_entity_poly.type
_entity_poly.pdbx_seq_one_letter_code
_entity_poly.pdbx_strand_id
1 'polypeptide(L)'
;GGWGNGEGKADYTVYYYAQFSKPLTNYGFWSADIPEHWVRKRDEVVSIPYLTRVSQAPVIKDKKELTGKHLGFFTEFPTKEGETVEMKVGISFVDMEGAANNFEQEIASKNFGQVKQEATELWNKELNRVRISGGTDDEKTIFYTAMYHTMIDPRIYTDVDGRYVGGDYRDIPVSYTHLR
;
A
#
# COMPACT_ATOMS: atom_id res chain seq x y z
N GLY A 1 -2.42 -2.39 12.28
CA GLY A 1 -1.25 -2.11 13.08
C GLY A 1 -1.13 -0.65 13.38
N GLY A 2 -1.32 -0.23 14.63
CA GLY A 2 -1.24 1.17 15.01
C GLY A 2 0.18 1.70 14.93
N TRP A 3 0.35 2.79 14.25
CA TRP A 3 1.49 3.66 14.38
C TRP A 3 1.18 4.59 15.55
N GLY A 4 1.62 4.27 16.70
CA GLY A 4 1.40 5.09 17.88
C GLY A 4 1.84 4.36 19.15
N ASN A 5 1.97 5.07 20.22
CA ASN A 5 2.49 4.60 21.52
C ASN A 5 1.55 3.63 22.26
N GLY A 6 0.83 2.80 21.52
CA GLY A 6 0.35 1.52 22.06
C GLY A 6 -0.96 1.51 22.87
N GLU A 7 -1.63 2.62 23.12
CA GLU A 7 -2.84 2.63 23.94
C GLU A 7 -4.17 2.79 23.18
N GLY A 8 -4.13 2.96 21.87
CA GLY A 8 -5.31 3.07 21.02
C GLY A 8 -5.35 2.01 19.93
N LYS A 9 -6.51 1.42 19.65
CA LYS A 9 -6.73 0.67 18.42
C LYS A 9 -6.62 1.67 17.28
N ALA A 10 -5.77 1.37 16.27
CA ALA A 10 -5.82 2.11 15.03
C ALA A 10 -7.19 1.85 14.40
N ASP A 11 -7.98 2.91 14.27
CA ASP A 11 -9.31 2.86 13.70
C ASP A 11 -9.28 3.59 12.36
N TYR A 12 -8.86 2.85 11.33
CA TYR A 12 -8.90 3.33 9.95
C TYR A 12 -9.19 2.16 9.01
N THR A 13 -9.82 2.46 7.89
CA THR A 13 -10.05 1.52 6.80
C THR A 13 -9.23 1.93 5.60
N VAL A 14 -8.62 0.97 4.93
CA VAL A 14 -7.96 1.17 3.65
C VAL A 14 -8.71 0.35 2.61
N TYR A 15 -9.14 1.02 1.58
CA TYR A 15 -9.75 0.43 0.40
C TYR A 15 -8.72 0.31 -0.69
N TYR A 16 -8.81 -0.72 -1.50
CA TYR A 16 -7.94 -0.87 -2.65
C TYR A 16 -8.68 -1.44 -3.86
N TYR A 17 -8.28 -0.98 -5.03
CA TYR A 17 -8.69 -1.53 -6.31
C TYR A 17 -7.46 -2.06 -7.03
N ALA A 18 -7.46 -3.33 -7.41
CA ALA A 18 -6.31 -3.98 -8.03
C ALA A 18 -6.68 -4.58 -9.39
N GLN A 19 -5.82 -4.39 -10.38
CA GLN A 19 -5.95 -4.98 -11.70
C GLN A 19 -4.66 -5.73 -12.06
N PHE A 20 -4.83 -6.93 -12.60
CA PHE A 20 -3.73 -7.75 -13.12
C PHE A 20 -3.69 -7.70 -14.64
N SER A 21 -2.51 -7.84 -15.22
CA SER A 21 -2.31 -7.94 -16.67
C SER A 21 -2.85 -9.24 -17.28
N LYS A 22 -3.20 -10.23 -16.44
CA LYS A 22 -3.84 -11.49 -16.82
C LYS A 22 -5.19 -11.65 -16.11
N PRO A 23 -6.17 -12.31 -16.73
CA PRO A 23 -7.46 -12.57 -16.09
C PRO A 23 -7.29 -13.51 -14.88
N LEU A 24 -8.10 -13.30 -13.86
CA LEU A 24 -8.17 -14.15 -12.67
C LEU A 24 -8.93 -15.44 -12.99
N THR A 25 -8.21 -16.50 -13.30
CA THR A 25 -8.80 -17.82 -13.64
C THR A 25 -8.77 -18.81 -12.48
N ASN A 26 -7.78 -18.68 -11.59
CA ASN A 26 -7.69 -19.49 -10.38
C ASN A 26 -7.43 -18.56 -9.19
N TYR A 27 -8.44 -18.38 -8.37
CA TYR A 27 -8.35 -17.53 -7.18
C TYR A 27 -9.19 -18.11 -6.05
N GLY A 28 -8.94 -17.58 -4.87
CA GLY A 28 -9.71 -17.95 -3.69
C GLY A 28 -9.41 -17.02 -2.53
N PHE A 29 -10.07 -17.31 -1.44
CA PHE A 29 -9.90 -16.63 -0.17
C PHE A 29 -9.44 -17.62 0.87
N TRP A 30 -8.89 -17.11 1.95
CA TRP A 30 -8.67 -17.85 3.17
C TRP A 30 -9.13 -17.03 4.37
N SER A 31 -9.49 -17.71 5.45
CA SER A 31 -9.89 -17.07 6.70
C SER A 31 -9.16 -17.76 7.84
N ALA A 32 -8.30 -17.01 8.55
CA ALA A 32 -7.54 -17.56 9.65
C ALA A 32 -8.27 -17.33 10.98
N ASP A 33 -8.33 -18.37 11.81
CA ASP A 33 -8.82 -18.27 13.19
C ASP A 33 -7.73 -17.66 14.09
N ILE A 34 -7.76 -16.34 14.21
CA ILE A 34 -6.83 -15.59 15.06
C ILE A 34 -7.59 -15.01 16.24
N PRO A 35 -7.18 -15.32 17.48
CA PRO A 35 -7.85 -14.78 18.68
C PRO A 35 -7.84 -13.25 18.72
N GLU A 36 -8.97 -12.64 19.08
CA GLU A 36 -9.13 -11.17 19.13
C GLU A 36 -8.12 -10.47 20.06
N HIS A 37 -7.68 -11.14 21.09
CA HIS A 37 -6.75 -10.61 22.09
C HIS A 37 -5.35 -11.18 21.93
N TRP A 38 -4.93 -11.41 20.68
CA TRP A 38 -3.56 -11.83 20.43
C TRP A 38 -2.59 -10.69 20.78
N VAL A 39 -1.98 -10.76 21.95
CA VAL A 39 -0.90 -9.86 22.34
C VAL A 39 0.43 -10.52 21.94
N ARG A 40 1.14 -9.89 21.00
CA ARG A 40 2.50 -10.29 20.66
C ARG A 40 3.39 -10.09 21.89
N LYS A 41 3.98 -11.15 22.39
CA LYS A 41 5.02 -11.03 23.43
C LYS A 41 6.24 -10.35 22.82
N ARG A 42 6.88 -9.47 23.59
CA ARG A 42 8.00 -8.64 23.13
C ARG A 42 9.17 -9.43 22.52
N ASP A 43 9.35 -10.67 22.96
CA ASP A 43 10.45 -11.55 22.59
C ASP A 43 10.07 -12.59 21.51
N GLU A 44 8.83 -12.58 21.03
CA GLU A 44 8.40 -13.45 19.94
C GLU A 44 8.83 -12.83 18.61
N VAL A 45 9.86 -13.42 18.01
CA VAL A 45 10.19 -13.17 16.59
C VAL A 45 8.99 -13.58 15.75
N VAL A 46 8.43 -12.62 15.01
CA VAL A 46 7.26 -12.74 14.11
C VAL A 46 6.51 -14.04 14.35
N SER A 47 5.47 -13.99 15.12
CA SER A 47 4.86 -15.10 15.78
C SER A 47 4.70 -16.34 14.90
N ILE A 48 5.56 -17.33 15.09
CA ILE A 48 5.41 -18.67 14.52
C ILE A 48 3.95 -19.16 14.67
N PRO A 49 3.30 -18.98 15.86
CA PRO A 49 1.89 -19.31 16.02
C PRO A 49 0.94 -18.57 15.06
N TYR A 50 1.18 -17.30 14.74
CA TYR A 50 0.38 -16.56 13.76
C TYR A 50 0.54 -17.15 12.36
N LEU A 51 1.78 -17.34 11.91
CA LEU A 51 2.06 -17.96 10.62
C LEU A 51 1.50 -19.37 10.50
N THR A 52 1.55 -20.15 11.57
CA THR A 52 0.96 -21.49 11.60
C THR A 52 -0.55 -21.42 11.42
N ARG A 53 -1.26 -20.51 12.10
CA ARG A 53 -2.71 -20.34 11.92
C ARG A 53 -3.07 -19.89 10.52
N VAL A 54 -2.31 -18.97 9.95
CA VAL A 54 -2.49 -18.52 8.55
C VAL A 54 -2.24 -19.67 7.57
N SER A 55 -1.18 -20.45 7.76
CA SER A 55 -0.86 -21.58 6.88
C SER A 55 -1.88 -22.73 6.96
N GLN A 56 -2.58 -22.84 8.07
CA GLN A 56 -3.65 -23.83 8.29
C GLN A 56 -5.04 -23.29 7.96
N ALA A 57 -5.16 -22.03 7.55
CA ALA A 57 -6.44 -21.41 7.25
C ALA A 57 -7.13 -22.14 6.08
N PRO A 58 -8.43 -22.46 6.23
CA PRO A 58 -9.18 -23.11 5.14
C PRO A 58 -9.26 -22.22 3.91
N VAL A 59 -9.04 -22.83 2.76
CA VAL A 59 -9.20 -22.18 1.46
C VAL A 59 -10.66 -22.20 1.06
N ILE A 60 -11.20 -21.06 0.68
CA ILE A 60 -12.57 -20.85 0.24
C ILE A 60 -12.53 -20.50 -1.24
N LYS A 61 -13.05 -21.38 -2.08
CA LYS A 61 -13.17 -21.17 -3.55
C LYS A 61 -14.62 -20.86 -3.92
N ASP A 62 -14.81 -20.52 -5.19
CA ASP A 62 -16.15 -20.29 -5.80
C ASP A 62 -16.98 -19.16 -5.17
N LYS A 63 -16.30 -18.23 -4.53
CA LYS A 63 -16.90 -16.98 -4.04
C LYS A 63 -16.30 -15.79 -4.75
N LYS A 64 -17.15 -14.79 -5.04
CA LYS A 64 -16.72 -13.50 -5.61
C LYS A 64 -16.51 -12.44 -4.53
N GLU A 65 -17.08 -12.65 -3.38
CA GLU A 65 -16.95 -11.74 -2.23
C GLU A 65 -16.94 -12.52 -0.93
N LEU A 66 -16.23 -11.99 0.04
CA LEU A 66 -16.14 -12.55 1.38
C LEU A 66 -15.99 -11.42 2.39
N THR A 67 -16.78 -11.47 3.44
CA THR A 67 -16.71 -10.55 4.58
C THR A 67 -16.35 -11.34 5.84
N GLY A 68 -15.47 -10.81 6.66
CA GLY A 68 -15.04 -11.45 7.90
C GLY A 68 -13.79 -10.82 8.47
N LYS A 69 -13.22 -11.48 9.49
CA LYS A 69 -11.96 -11.09 10.10
C LYS A 69 -10.82 -11.97 9.59
N HIS A 70 -9.61 -11.43 9.58
CA HIS A 70 -8.39 -12.17 9.22
C HIS A 70 -8.48 -12.90 7.89
N LEU A 71 -9.01 -12.20 6.89
CA LEU A 71 -9.16 -12.70 5.53
C LEU A 71 -7.92 -12.44 4.71
N GLY A 72 -7.70 -13.29 3.72
CA GLY A 72 -6.77 -13.04 2.65
C GLY A 72 -7.33 -13.50 1.31
N PHE A 73 -6.81 -12.92 0.27
CA PHE A 73 -7.08 -13.26 -1.12
C PHE A 73 -5.81 -13.82 -1.75
N PHE A 74 -5.95 -14.81 -2.60
CA PHE A 74 -4.85 -15.30 -3.42
C PHE A 74 -5.32 -15.56 -4.85
N THR A 75 -4.38 -15.49 -5.78
CA THR A 75 -4.59 -15.86 -7.17
C THR A 75 -3.34 -16.53 -7.72
N GLU A 76 -3.54 -17.44 -8.66
CA GLU A 76 -2.46 -18.16 -9.33
C GLU A 76 -2.55 -17.91 -10.83
N PHE A 77 -1.40 -17.66 -11.43
CA PHE A 77 -1.28 -17.46 -12.86
C PHE A 77 -0.39 -18.54 -13.47
N PRO A 78 -0.86 -19.25 -14.53
CA PRO A 78 0.04 -20.07 -15.31
C PRO A 78 1.01 -19.15 -16.06
N THR A 79 2.31 -19.33 -15.83
CA THR A 79 3.37 -18.54 -16.43
C THR A 79 4.41 -19.44 -17.10
N LYS A 80 5.07 -18.88 -18.12
CA LYS A 80 6.25 -19.48 -18.76
C LYS A 80 7.51 -18.78 -18.25
N GLU A 81 8.66 -19.38 -18.47
CA GLU A 81 9.95 -18.75 -18.15
C GLU A 81 10.07 -17.37 -18.82
N GLY A 82 10.45 -16.36 -18.06
CA GLY A 82 10.57 -14.98 -18.53
C GLY A 82 9.25 -14.21 -18.68
N GLU A 83 8.10 -14.83 -18.43
CA GLU A 83 6.82 -14.15 -18.48
C GLU A 83 6.55 -13.33 -17.20
N THR A 84 6.11 -12.09 -17.38
CA THR A 84 5.80 -11.18 -16.28
C THR A 84 4.30 -10.98 -16.16
N VAL A 85 3.78 -11.04 -14.93
CA VAL A 85 2.42 -10.61 -14.60
C VAL A 85 2.52 -9.30 -13.84
N GLU A 86 1.92 -8.25 -14.39
CA GLU A 86 1.87 -6.95 -13.74
C GLU A 86 0.61 -6.84 -12.87
N MET A 87 0.76 -6.21 -11.72
CA MET A 87 -0.35 -5.79 -10.86
C MET A 87 -0.27 -4.28 -10.65
N LYS A 88 -1.38 -3.60 -10.87
CA LYS A 88 -1.56 -2.19 -10.56
C LYS A 88 -2.57 -2.06 -9.44
N VAL A 89 -2.34 -1.13 -8.51
CA VAL A 89 -3.20 -0.96 -7.33
C VAL A 89 -3.44 0.52 -7.08
N GLY A 90 -4.72 0.91 -6.98
CA GLY A 90 -5.14 2.19 -6.40
C GLY A 90 -5.59 1.97 -4.97
N ILE A 91 -5.30 2.90 -4.09
CA ILE A 91 -5.73 2.87 -2.68
C ILE A 91 -6.51 4.13 -2.34
N SER A 92 -7.42 4.02 -1.38
CA SER A 92 -8.13 5.14 -0.77
C SER A 92 -8.39 4.85 0.71
N PHE A 93 -8.46 5.89 1.51
CA PHE A 93 -8.94 5.80 2.88
C PHE A 93 -10.43 6.16 3.00
N VAL A 94 -11.04 6.64 1.92
CA VAL A 94 -12.43 7.10 1.88
C VAL A 94 -13.39 5.95 1.56
N ASP A 95 -13.28 5.40 0.36
CA ASP A 95 -14.16 4.32 -0.10
C ASP A 95 -13.59 3.54 -1.30
N MET A 96 -14.31 2.52 -1.74
CA MET A 96 -13.93 1.68 -2.90
C MET A 96 -13.94 2.46 -4.21
N GLU A 97 -14.85 3.43 -4.36
CA GLU A 97 -14.93 4.28 -5.54
C GLU A 97 -13.73 5.20 -5.62
N GLY A 98 -13.30 5.78 -4.50
CA GLY A 98 -12.06 6.53 -4.39
C GLY A 98 -10.83 5.72 -4.81
N ALA A 99 -10.73 4.48 -4.34
CA ALA A 99 -9.63 3.59 -4.74
C ALA A 99 -9.62 3.30 -6.26
N ALA A 100 -10.78 3.08 -6.86
CA ALA A 100 -10.90 2.88 -8.30
C ALA A 100 -10.59 4.17 -9.08
N ASN A 101 -11.06 5.32 -8.61
CA ASN A 101 -10.79 6.62 -9.23
C ASN A 101 -9.29 6.98 -9.17
N ASN A 102 -8.64 6.78 -8.01
CA ASN A 102 -7.19 6.97 -7.89
C ASN A 102 -6.42 6.07 -8.87
N PHE A 103 -6.82 4.81 -9.00
CA PHE A 103 -6.26 3.88 -9.99
C PHE A 103 -6.40 4.41 -11.42
N GLU A 104 -7.61 4.82 -11.82
CA GLU A 104 -7.88 5.29 -13.19
C GLU A 104 -7.10 6.55 -13.53
N GLN A 105 -7.02 7.51 -12.62
CA GLN A 105 -6.37 8.79 -12.86
C GLN A 105 -4.84 8.71 -12.82
N GLU A 106 -4.29 7.85 -11.98
CA GLU A 106 -2.85 7.86 -11.73
C GLU A 106 -2.08 6.83 -12.54
N ILE A 107 -2.61 5.60 -12.70
CA ILE A 107 -1.81 4.48 -13.22
C ILE A 107 -2.47 3.61 -14.28
N ALA A 108 -3.79 3.67 -14.50
CA ALA A 108 -4.49 2.75 -15.40
C ALA A 108 -3.88 2.71 -16.80
N SER A 109 -3.60 3.88 -17.38
CA SER A 109 -3.08 4.04 -18.74
C SER A 109 -1.57 3.81 -18.88
N LYS A 110 -0.83 3.64 -17.77
CA LYS A 110 0.64 3.56 -17.77
C LYS A 110 1.12 2.12 -17.61
N ASN A 111 2.23 1.76 -18.24
CA ASN A 111 2.94 0.52 -17.95
C ASN A 111 4.00 0.73 -16.86
N PHE A 112 4.58 -0.36 -16.34
CA PHE A 112 5.59 -0.31 -15.29
C PHE A 112 6.79 0.57 -15.64
N GLY A 113 7.26 0.53 -16.90
CA GLY A 113 8.39 1.34 -17.36
C GLY A 113 8.10 2.83 -17.29
N GLN A 114 6.90 3.25 -17.68
CA GLN A 114 6.47 4.64 -17.60
C GLN A 114 6.37 5.12 -16.15
N VAL A 115 5.75 4.34 -15.27
CA VAL A 115 5.65 4.69 -13.83
C VAL A 115 7.04 4.80 -13.20
N LYS A 116 7.94 3.85 -13.50
CA LYS A 116 9.33 3.90 -13.03
C LYS A 116 10.07 5.14 -13.52
N GLN A 117 9.91 5.50 -14.78
CA GLN A 117 10.56 6.68 -15.35
C GLN A 117 10.03 7.96 -14.70
N GLU A 118 8.72 8.13 -14.62
CA GLU A 118 8.08 9.30 -14.00
C GLU A 118 8.51 9.46 -12.52
N ALA A 119 8.54 8.38 -11.77
CA ALA A 119 9.01 8.40 -10.38
C ALA A 119 10.49 8.79 -10.29
N THR A 120 11.34 8.28 -11.20
CA THR A 120 12.76 8.63 -11.25
C THR A 120 12.96 10.11 -11.57
N GLU A 121 12.22 10.63 -12.54
CA GLU A 121 12.29 12.05 -12.92
C GLU A 121 11.83 12.97 -11.79
N LEU A 122 10.73 12.62 -11.13
CA LEU A 122 10.19 13.36 -9.99
C LEU A 122 11.21 13.41 -8.84
N TRP A 123 11.74 12.26 -8.43
CA TRP A 123 12.74 12.21 -7.36
C TRP A 123 14.02 12.92 -7.72
N ASN A 124 14.50 12.79 -8.94
CA ASN A 124 15.68 13.53 -9.41
C ASN A 124 15.44 15.03 -9.38
N LYS A 125 14.26 15.51 -9.77
CA LYS A 125 13.92 16.92 -9.70
C LYS A 125 13.97 17.43 -8.26
N GLU A 126 13.36 16.71 -7.33
CA GLU A 126 13.31 17.13 -5.92
C GLU A 126 14.70 17.04 -5.23
N LEU A 127 15.42 15.96 -5.41
CA LEU A 127 16.77 15.79 -4.84
C LEU A 127 17.79 16.78 -5.43
N ASN A 128 17.65 17.17 -6.69
CA ASN A 128 18.50 18.17 -7.32
C ASN A 128 18.30 19.62 -6.83
N ARG A 129 17.36 19.86 -5.93
CA ARG A 129 17.22 21.18 -5.26
C ARG A 129 18.47 21.53 -4.44
N VAL A 130 19.18 20.54 -3.95
CA VAL A 130 20.46 20.70 -3.28
C VAL A 130 21.52 19.93 -4.05
N ARG A 131 22.55 20.65 -4.52
CA ARG A 131 23.66 20.05 -5.25
C ARG A 131 24.92 20.16 -4.39
N ILE A 132 25.52 19.01 -4.11
CA ILE A 132 26.78 18.93 -3.39
C ILE A 132 27.93 18.61 -4.35
N SER A 133 29.11 19.12 -4.05
CA SER A 133 30.33 18.83 -4.79
C SER A 133 31.48 18.42 -3.83
N GLY A 134 32.44 17.67 -4.33
CA GLY A 134 33.50 17.08 -3.49
C GLY A 134 33.00 15.81 -2.76
N GLY A 135 33.84 15.28 -1.88
CA GLY A 135 33.60 14.04 -1.17
C GLY A 135 33.64 12.78 -2.05
N THR A 136 33.51 11.65 -1.42
CA THR A 136 33.41 10.33 -2.07
C THR A 136 31.98 10.07 -2.57
N ASP A 137 31.81 9.07 -3.42
CA ASP A 137 30.47 8.67 -3.89
C ASP A 137 29.61 8.10 -2.76
N ASP A 138 30.24 7.45 -1.77
CA ASP A 138 29.53 6.97 -0.57
C ASP A 138 28.99 8.13 0.27
N GLU A 139 29.78 9.18 0.48
CA GLU A 139 29.33 10.39 1.20
C GLU A 139 28.18 11.08 0.49
N LYS A 140 28.20 11.17 -0.83
CA LYS A 140 27.11 11.71 -1.65
C LYS A 140 25.86 10.82 -1.54
N THR A 141 26.04 9.49 -1.58
CA THR A 141 24.93 8.54 -1.43
C THR A 141 24.27 8.68 -0.06
N ILE A 142 25.07 8.79 1.01
CA ILE A 142 24.56 9.01 2.37
C ILE A 142 23.77 10.32 2.44
N PHE A 143 24.30 11.40 1.88
CA PHE A 143 23.65 12.70 1.88
C PHE A 143 22.29 12.65 1.17
N TYR A 144 22.26 12.17 -0.07
CA TYR A 144 21.00 12.13 -0.84
C TYR A 144 20.01 11.12 -0.28
N THR A 145 20.46 10.03 0.35
CA THR A 145 19.58 9.09 1.06
C THR A 145 18.94 9.75 2.28
N ALA A 146 19.70 10.50 3.05
CA ALA A 146 19.17 11.26 4.19
C ALA A 146 18.16 12.32 3.73
N MET A 147 18.48 13.04 2.66
CA MET A 147 17.57 14.03 2.06
C MET A 147 16.27 13.38 1.55
N TYR A 148 16.36 12.22 0.87
CA TYR A 148 15.19 11.43 0.47
C TYR A 148 14.31 11.08 1.67
N HIS A 149 14.91 10.60 2.76
CA HIS A 149 14.15 10.23 3.96
C HIS A 149 13.39 11.42 4.58
N THR A 150 13.94 12.64 4.51
CA THR A 150 13.24 13.83 5.01
C THR A 150 12.04 14.23 4.17
N MET A 151 11.95 13.75 2.93
CA MET A 151 10.87 14.06 1.99
C MET A 151 9.74 13.03 1.97
N ILE A 152 9.88 11.92 2.70
CA ILE A 152 8.86 10.86 2.73
C ILE A 152 7.60 11.30 3.52
N ASP A 153 7.77 12.12 4.54
CA ASP A 153 6.70 12.72 5.30
C ASP A 153 6.77 14.28 5.22
N PRO A 154 5.65 14.98 5.16
CA PRO A 154 4.26 14.52 5.25
C PRO A 154 3.74 13.85 3.98
N ARG A 155 2.92 12.82 4.16
CA ARG A 155 2.28 12.08 3.08
C ARG A 155 1.01 12.78 2.60
N ILE A 156 0.71 12.62 1.32
CA ILE A 156 -0.60 12.97 0.78
C ILE A 156 -1.59 11.92 1.29
N TYR A 157 -2.68 12.38 1.90
CA TYR A 157 -3.73 11.55 2.48
C TYR A 157 -5.08 11.77 1.79
N THR A 158 -5.04 12.42 0.64
CA THR A 158 -6.20 12.88 -0.11
C THR A 158 -6.32 12.08 -1.40
N ASP A 159 -7.51 11.67 -1.76
CA ASP A 159 -7.80 11.08 -3.07
C ASP A 159 -7.64 12.12 -4.18
N VAL A 160 -7.52 11.67 -5.44
CA VAL A 160 -7.33 12.56 -6.60
C VAL A 160 -8.47 13.55 -6.82
N ASP A 161 -9.66 13.25 -6.31
CA ASP A 161 -10.84 14.13 -6.33
C ASP A 161 -10.88 15.10 -5.15
N GLY A 162 -9.88 15.05 -4.27
CA GLY A 162 -9.74 15.91 -3.12
C GLY A 162 -10.46 15.43 -1.85
N ARG A 163 -11.13 14.28 -1.86
CA ARG A 163 -11.75 13.71 -0.65
C ARG A 163 -10.71 13.11 0.30
N TYR A 164 -10.96 13.17 1.58
CA TYR A 164 -10.17 12.53 2.62
C TYR A 164 -11.03 12.22 3.85
N VAL A 165 -10.59 11.29 4.67
CA VAL A 165 -11.26 10.97 5.94
C VAL A 165 -10.78 11.96 7.00
N GLY A 166 -11.70 12.74 7.57
CA GLY A 166 -11.42 13.67 8.67
C GLY A 166 -11.10 12.96 9.98
N GLY A 167 -10.56 13.71 10.95
CA GLY A 167 -10.25 13.18 12.28
C GLY A 167 -11.48 12.68 13.07
N ASP A 168 -12.66 13.01 12.60
CA ASP A 168 -13.96 12.52 13.11
C ASP A 168 -14.53 11.37 12.27
N TYR A 169 -13.71 10.82 11.36
CA TYR A 169 -14.07 9.71 10.45
C TYR A 169 -15.22 9.98 9.50
N ARG A 170 -15.51 11.25 9.23
CA ARG A 170 -16.46 11.66 8.19
C ARG A 170 -15.72 12.01 6.91
N ASP A 171 -16.32 11.63 5.77
CA ASP A 171 -15.83 12.03 4.45
C ASP A 171 -15.93 13.55 4.34
N ILE A 172 -14.81 14.20 4.18
CA ILE A 172 -14.74 15.64 4.03
C ILE A 172 -14.30 15.94 2.61
N PRO A 173 -15.15 16.56 1.78
CA PRO A 173 -14.69 17.10 0.51
C PRO A 173 -13.73 18.26 0.80
N VAL A 174 -12.52 18.19 0.26
CA VAL A 174 -11.54 19.27 0.44
C VAL A 174 -12.01 20.53 -0.23
N SER A 175 -12.37 21.49 0.58
CA SER A 175 -12.34 22.85 0.13
C SER A 175 -11.11 23.55 0.69
N TYR A 176 -9.90 23.15 0.33
CA TYR A 176 -8.78 23.98 0.53
C TYR A 176 -7.60 23.56 1.17
N THR A 177 -6.74 23.83 0.55
CA THR A 177 -5.83 25.00 0.41
C THR A 177 -4.93 25.40 1.58
N HIS A 178 -4.86 24.71 2.69
CA HIS A 178 -4.00 25.12 3.79
C HIS A 178 -2.75 24.28 4.02
N LEU A 179 -2.48 23.32 3.15
CA LEU A 179 -1.22 22.60 3.14
C LEU A 179 -0.40 23.01 1.93
N ARG A 180 0.11 24.25 1.98
CA ARG A 180 1.25 24.67 1.18
C ARG A 180 2.53 24.47 2.00
#